data_d6803dd54301b3a3d43ae3335b60a0e1
#
_entry.id   d6803dd54301b3a3d43ae3335b60a0e1
#
_cell.length_a   1.000
_cell.length_b   1.000
_cell.length_c   1.000
_cell.angle_alpha   90.00
_cell.angle_beta   90.00
_cell.angle_gamma   90.00
#
_symmetry.space_group_name_H-M   'P 1'
#
loop_
_entity.id
_entity.type
_entity.pdbx_description
1 polymer ?
#
loop_
_entity_poly.entity_id
_entity_poly.type
_entity_poly.pdbx_seq_one_letter_code
_entity_poly.pdbx_strand_id
1 'polypeptide(L)'
;MNVTRISDAPEYQAPNHHDMTCLRLQGREAGPAEQLWLGLSVIAPGGHTGLDPSPMEKHYVVIEGELTLTGEVPGQSAQSVVLRPLDSCRFAPGEKRQLVNHSNSVAKVLLAMPFDPPAAK
;
A
#
# COMPACT_ATOMS: atom_id res chain seq x y z
N MET A 1 -21.73 1.52 12.05
CA MET A 1 -21.17 1.25 10.69
C MET A 1 -20.64 2.54 10.10
N ASN A 2 -19.45 2.54 9.54
CA ASN A 2 -18.88 3.72 8.89
C ASN A 2 -18.65 3.41 7.41
N VAL A 3 -19.26 4.18 6.52
CA VAL A 3 -19.19 3.95 5.08
C VAL A 3 -18.39 5.06 4.41
N THR A 4 -17.42 4.69 3.60
CA THR A 4 -16.68 5.62 2.75
C THR A 4 -16.93 5.25 1.30
N ARG A 5 -17.62 6.13 0.55
CA ARG A 5 -17.76 5.96 -0.89
C ARG A 5 -16.46 6.32 -1.55
N ILE A 6 -16.09 5.61 -2.62
CA ILE A 6 -14.82 5.88 -3.29
C ILE A 6 -14.74 7.33 -3.80
N SER A 7 -15.85 7.90 -4.22
CA SER A 7 -15.91 9.30 -4.66
C SER A 7 -15.60 10.30 -3.54
N ASP A 8 -15.74 9.88 -2.28
CA ASP A 8 -15.54 10.75 -1.11
C ASP A 8 -14.28 10.37 -0.32
N ALA A 9 -13.54 9.34 -0.77
CA ALA A 9 -12.37 8.88 -0.05
C ALA A 9 -11.29 9.97 -0.01
N PRO A 10 -10.83 10.39 1.18
CA PRO A 10 -9.83 11.45 1.28
C PRO A 10 -8.46 10.99 0.78
N GLU A 11 -7.77 11.89 0.08
CA GLU A 11 -6.40 11.67 -0.36
C GLU A 11 -5.44 11.92 0.80
N TYR A 12 -4.32 11.21 0.77
CA TYR A 12 -3.21 11.49 1.68
C TYR A 12 -1.90 11.39 0.90
N GLN A 13 -0.86 12.02 1.46
CA GLN A 13 0.48 11.99 0.90
C GLN A 13 1.32 10.99 1.67
N ALA A 14 2.09 10.19 0.95
CA ALA A 14 3.05 9.27 1.53
C ALA A 14 4.44 9.57 0.95
N PRO A 15 5.51 9.48 1.77
CA PRO A 15 6.86 9.75 1.28
C PRO A 15 7.27 8.72 0.22
N ASN A 16 8.11 9.15 -0.73
CA ASN A 16 8.68 8.30 -1.78
C ASN A 16 7.62 7.56 -2.62
N HIS A 17 6.51 8.25 -2.90
CA HIS A 17 5.45 7.77 -3.79
C HIS A 17 5.38 8.70 -4.99
N HIS A 18 5.47 8.15 -6.21
CA HIS A 18 5.57 8.89 -7.46
C HIS A 18 4.52 8.42 -8.46
N ASP A 19 3.82 9.37 -9.09
CA ASP A 19 2.79 9.11 -10.10
C ASP A 19 1.71 8.15 -9.60
N MET A 20 1.27 8.38 -8.39
CA MET A 20 0.21 7.60 -7.77
C MET A 20 -0.61 8.47 -6.81
N THR A 21 -1.86 8.08 -6.63
CA THR A 21 -2.79 8.73 -5.71
C THR A 21 -3.14 7.76 -4.60
N CYS A 22 -3.01 8.19 -3.36
CA CYS A 22 -3.31 7.39 -2.18
C CYS A 22 -4.59 7.89 -1.52
N LEU A 23 -5.52 6.99 -1.28
CA LEU A 23 -6.82 7.28 -0.70
C LEU A 23 -7.01 6.52 0.60
N ARG A 24 -7.59 7.18 1.62
CA ARG A 24 -8.04 6.49 2.84
C ARG A 24 -9.44 5.92 2.58
N LEU A 25 -9.61 4.62 2.80
CA LEU A 25 -10.92 3.99 2.72
C LEU A 25 -11.59 3.85 4.09
N GLN A 26 -10.82 3.48 5.10
CA GLN A 26 -11.26 3.38 6.49
C GLN A 26 -10.12 3.81 7.41
N GLY A 27 -10.45 4.46 8.51
CA GLY A 27 -9.47 4.93 9.46
C GLY A 27 -8.83 6.26 9.06
N ARG A 28 -8.11 6.88 9.99
CA ARG A 28 -7.48 8.19 9.82
C ARG A 28 -8.48 9.21 9.29
N GLU A 29 -8.20 9.92 8.20
CA GLU A 29 -9.10 10.94 7.66
C GLU A 29 -10.44 10.40 7.19
N ALA A 30 -10.55 9.08 6.96
CA ALA A 30 -11.79 8.44 6.50
C ALA A 30 -12.72 8.02 7.65
N GLY A 31 -12.36 8.29 8.90
CA GLY A 31 -13.23 8.03 10.04
C GLY A 31 -12.59 7.11 11.08
N PRO A 32 -13.37 6.71 12.09
CA PRO A 32 -12.82 5.96 13.22
C PRO A 32 -12.38 4.55 12.84
N ALA A 33 -11.28 4.11 13.45
CA ALA A 33 -10.83 2.73 13.40
C ALA A 33 -9.93 2.47 14.62
N GLU A 34 -9.89 1.23 15.10
CA GLU A 34 -9.15 0.89 16.31
C GLU A 34 -7.88 0.09 16.01
N GLN A 35 -7.95 -0.87 15.09
CA GLN A 35 -6.89 -1.86 14.90
C GLN A 35 -6.04 -1.59 13.66
N LEU A 36 -6.69 -1.18 12.58
CA LEU A 36 -6.01 -0.98 11.30
C LEU A 36 -6.72 0.10 10.48
N TRP A 37 -6.03 0.55 9.46
CA TRP A 37 -6.65 1.40 8.44
C TRP A 37 -6.55 0.74 7.07
N LEU A 38 -7.44 1.12 6.17
CA LEU A 38 -7.47 0.64 4.78
C LEU A 38 -7.20 1.80 3.85
N GLY A 39 -6.35 1.55 2.87
CA GLY A 39 -6.05 2.51 1.82
C GLY A 39 -6.16 1.89 0.44
N LEU A 40 -6.37 2.72 -0.55
CA LEU A 40 -6.32 2.35 -1.95
C LEU A 40 -5.28 3.22 -2.64
N SER A 41 -4.33 2.59 -3.32
CA SER A 41 -3.39 3.32 -4.17
C SER A 41 -3.78 3.13 -5.63
N VAL A 42 -3.91 4.24 -6.34
CA VAL A 42 -4.16 4.28 -7.78
C VAL A 42 -2.86 4.68 -8.43
N ILE A 43 -2.25 3.76 -9.18
CA ILE A 43 -0.88 3.89 -9.67
C ILE A 43 -0.89 4.02 -11.18
N ALA A 44 -0.49 5.19 -11.70
CA ALA A 44 -0.39 5.41 -13.13
C ALA A 44 0.71 4.54 -13.75
N PRO A 45 0.70 4.32 -15.07
CA PRO A 45 1.83 3.67 -15.75
C PRO A 45 3.14 4.37 -15.39
N GLY A 46 4.14 3.58 -14.95
CA GLY A 46 5.42 4.11 -14.47
C GLY A 46 5.41 4.59 -13.01
N GLY A 47 4.24 4.66 -12.39
CA GLY A 47 4.13 5.04 -10.99
C GLY A 47 4.80 4.02 -10.08
N HIS A 48 5.37 4.48 -8.97
CA HIS A 48 6.14 3.60 -8.09
C HIS A 48 6.36 4.20 -6.71
N THR A 49 6.77 3.34 -5.79
CA THR A 49 7.30 3.74 -4.47
C THR A 49 8.81 3.55 -4.45
N GLY A 50 9.48 4.15 -3.46
CA GLY A 50 10.85 3.76 -3.12
C GLY A 50 10.89 2.35 -2.54
N LEU A 51 12.09 1.75 -2.53
CA LEU A 51 12.35 0.48 -1.84
C LEU A 51 12.72 0.82 -0.40
N ASP A 52 11.72 0.91 0.46
CA ASP A 52 11.86 1.43 1.82
C ASP A 52 11.30 0.46 2.86
N PRO A 53 11.96 0.35 4.03
CA PRO A 53 11.43 -0.43 5.13
C PRO A 53 10.31 0.31 5.85
N SER A 54 9.48 -0.44 6.56
CA SER A 54 8.49 0.11 7.48
C SER A 54 8.48 -0.75 8.74
N PRO A 55 8.31 -0.15 9.93
CA PRO A 55 8.17 -0.94 11.15
C PRO A 55 6.84 -1.69 11.22
N MET A 56 5.91 -1.40 10.31
CA MET A 56 4.56 -1.96 10.33
C MET A 56 4.42 -3.09 9.32
N GLU A 57 3.67 -4.13 9.70
CA GLU A 57 3.23 -5.17 8.77
C GLU A 57 2.27 -4.55 7.76
N LYS A 58 2.40 -4.93 6.49
CA LYS A 58 1.54 -4.44 5.41
C LYS A 58 0.98 -5.60 4.61
N HIS A 59 -0.30 -5.51 4.27
CA HIS A 59 -0.97 -6.46 3.40
C HIS A 59 -1.51 -5.72 2.18
N TYR A 60 -1.24 -6.26 0.99
CA TYR A 60 -1.69 -5.69 -0.27
C TYR A 60 -2.54 -6.70 -1.02
N VAL A 61 -3.60 -6.21 -1.66
CA VAL A 61 -4.41 -6.99 -2.62
C VAL A 61 -4.54 -6.16 -3.88
N VAL A 62 -4.11 -6.69 -5.01
CA VAL A 62 -4.30 -6.02 -6.30
C VAL A 62 -5.78 -6.09 -6.68
N ILE A 63 -6.37 -4.95 -7.01
CA ILE A 63 -7.79 -4.85 -7.37
C ILE A 63 -7.96 -4.72 -8.87
N GLU A 64 -7.07 -3.99 -9.54
CA GLU A 64 -7.14 -3.73 -10.96
C GLU A 64 -5.74 -3.63 -11.54
N GLY A 65 -5.57 -4.09 -12.77
CA GLY A 65 -4.29 -3.98 -13.47
C GLY A 65 -3.26 -4.98 -12.98
N GLU A 66 -2.00 -4.64 -13.20
CA GLU A 66 -0.86 -5.50 -12.90
C GLU A 66 0.18 -4.67 -12.16
N LEU A 67 0.80 -5.24 -11.13
CA LEU A 67 1.74 -4.51 -10.29
C LEU A 67 2.92 -5.41 -9.94
N THR A 68 4.13 -4.87 -10.05
CA THR A 68 5.35 -5.56 -9.61
C THR A 68 5.66 -5.14 -8.18
N LEU A 69 5.76 -6.12 -7.28
CA LEU A 69 6.11 -5.91 -5.89
C LEU A 69 7.47 -6.52 -5.61
N THR A 70 8.32 -5.76 -4.93
CA THR A 70 9.66 -6.21 -4.53
C THR A 70 9.76 -6.14 -3.02
N GLY A 71 10.23 -7.23 -2.41
CA GLY A 71 10.51 -7.33 -0.99
C GLY A 71 11.97 -7.66 -0.75
N GLU A 72 12.56 -7.05 0.27
CA GLU A 72 13.94 -7.32 0.67
C GLU A 72 14.04 -7.41 2.18
N VAL A 73 14.32 -8.62 2.67
CA VAL A 73 14.59 -8.87 4.08
C VAL A 73 16.06 -8.60 4.34
N PRO A 74 16.43 -7.95 5.45
CA PRO A 74 17.83 -7.69 5.77
C PRO A 74 18.68 -8.96 5.71
N GLY A 75 19.82 -8.89 5.01
CA GLY A 75 20.74 -10.00 4.84
C GLY A 75 20.36 -11.02 3.78
N GLN A 76 19.27 -10.81 3.05
CA GLN A 76 18.83 -11.69 1.97
C GLN A 76 18.69 -10.91 0.66
N SER A 77 18.69 -11.65 -0.46
CA SER A 77 18.48 -11.05 -1.77
C SER A 77 17.04 -10.58 -1.92
N ALA A 78 16.84 -9.47 -2.63
CA ALA A 78 15.52 -8.97 -2.96
C ALA A 78 14.78 -9.98 -3.85
N GLN A 79 13.46 -10.08 -3.65
CA GLN A 79 12.57 -10.90 -4.46
C GLN A 79 11.53 -9.99 -5.10
N SER A 80 11.22 -10.23 -6.38
CA SER A 80 10.19 -9.49 -7.10
C SER A 80 9.16 -10.44 -7.65
N VAL A 81 7.89 -10.00 -7.64
CA VAL A 81 6.77 -10.78 -8.15
C VAL A 81 5.79 -9.84 -8.85
N VAL A 82 5.16 -10.34 -9.91
CA VAL A 82 4.08 -9.63 -10.59
C VAL A 82 2.76 -10.15 -10.05
N LEU A 83 1.94 -9.26 -9.53
CA LEU A 83 0.60 -9.58 -9.03
C LEU A 83 -0.47 -9.05 -9.97
N ARG A 84 -1.55 -9.81 -10.10
CA ARG A 84 -2.73 -9.53 -10.91
C ARG A 84 -3.96 -9.43 -10.00
N PRO A 85 -5.13 -9.02 -10.52
CA PRO A 85 -6.30 -8.83 -9.69
C PRO A 85 -6.62 -10.04 -8.80
N LEU A 86 -6.84 -9.75 -7.51
CA LEU A 86 -7.11 -10.66 -6.40
C LEU A 86 -5.88 -11.39 -5.85
N ASP A 87 -4.72 -11.25 -6.48
CA ASP A 87 -3.47 -11.70 -5.85
C ASP A 87 -3.12 -10.81 -4.68
N SER A 88 -2.47 -11.38 -3.67
CA SER A 88 -2.11 -10.66 -2.46
C SER A 88 -0.67 -10.89 -2.04
N CYS A 89 -0.16 -9.97 -1.23
CA CYS A 89 1.20 -10.02 -0.74
C CYS A 89 1.25 -9.42 0.67
N ARG A 90 2.11 -10.01 1.52
CA ARG A 90 2.39 -9.49 2.87
C ARG A 90 3.85 -9.08 2.97
N PHE A 91 4.09 -7.93 3.56
CA PHE A 91 5.44 -7.49 3.96
C PHE A 91 5.55 -7.52 5.48
N ALA A 92 6.61 -8.16 5.98
CA ALA A 92 6.88 -8.22 7.40
C ALA A 92 7.37 -6.86 7.93
N PRO A 93 7.24 -6.59 9.25
CA PRO A 93 7.90 -5.44 9.84
C PRO A 93 9.39 -5.46 9.54
N GLY A 94 9.94 -4.32 9.08
CA GLY A 94 11.35 -4.19 8.74
C GLY A 94 11.74 -4.65 7.34
N GLU A 95 10.86 -5.33 6.64
CA GLU A 95 11.10 -5.72 5.26
C GLU A 95 10.99 -4.50 4.35
N LYS A 96 11.97 -4.30 3.45
CA LYS A 96 11.88 -3.23 2.46
C LYS A 96 10.83 -3.61 1.42
N ARG A 97 10.03 -2.64 1.01
CA ARG A 97 8.92 -2.82 0.09
C ARG A 97 9.01 -1.81 -1.05
N GLN A 98 8.76 -2.28 -2.26
CA GLN A 98 8.60 -1.42 -3.43
C GLN A 98 7.44 -1.91 -4.28
N LEU A 99 6.64 -0.97 -4.79
CA LEU A 99 5.60 -1.22 -5.78
C LEU A 99 5.96 -0.45 -7.04
N VAL A 100 5.86 -1.11 -8.20
CA VAL A 100 6.10 -0.46 -9.50
C VAL A 100 5.05 -0.92 -10.50
N ASN A 101 4.43 0.03 -11.19
CA ASN A 101 3.54 -0.27 -12.31
C ASN A 101 4.32 -0.18 -13.62
N HIS A 102 4.76 -1.33 -14.11
CA HIS A 102 5.47 -1.43 -15.39
C HIS A 102 4.53 -1.57 -16.60
N SER A 103 3.22 -1.63 -16.36
CA SER A 103 2.23 -1.82 -17.42
C SER A 103 1.85 -0.49 -18.09
N ASN A 104 1.04 -0.57 -19.12
CA ASN A 104 0.51 0.61 -19.82
C ASN A 104 -0.87 1.04 -19.32
N SER A 105 -1.35 0.42 -18.25
CA SER A 105 -2.67 0.69 -17.68
C SER A 105 -2.54 1.06 -16.22
N VAL A 106 -3.54 1.77 -15.70
CA VAL A 106 -3.61 2.09 -14.28
C VAL A 106 -3.71 0.80 -13.47
N ALA A 107 -2.99 0.73 -12.37
CA ALA A 107 -3.11 -0.34 -11.37
C ALA A 107 -3.75 0.21 -10.10
N LYS A 108 -4.56 -0.62 -9.44
CA LYS A 108 -5.16 -0.28 -8.14
C LYS A 108 -4.84 -1.37 -7.15
N VAL A 109 -4.37 -0.98 -5.97
CA VAL A 109 -3.99 -1.92 -4.93
C VAL A 109 -4.57 -1.47 -3.59
N LEU A 110 -5.21 -2.42 -2.91
CA LEU A 110 -5.74 -2.23 -1.56
C LEU A 110 -4.62 -2.49 -0.56
N LEU A 111 -4.48 -1.61 0.42
CA LEU A 111 -3.53 -1.75 1.52
C LEU A 111 -4.28 -1.83 2.83
N ALA A 112 -3.94 -2.82 3.66
CA ALA A 112 -4.35 -2.89 5.04
C ALA A 112 -3.10 -2.90 5.92
N MET A 113 -3.05 -2.03 6.92
CA MET A 113 -1.95 -2.01 7.87
C MET A 113 -2.42 -1.50 9.23
N PRO A 114 -1.78 -1.95 10.32
CA PRO A 114 -2.12 -1.44 11.65
C PRO A 114 -1.69 0.01 11.80
N PHE A 115 -2.27 0.68 12.79
CA PHE A 115 -1.79 1.99 13.19
C PHE A 115 -0.40 1.89 13.80
N ASP A 116 0.35 3.00 13.75
CA ASP A 116 1.63 3.07 14.42
C ASP A 116 1.45 2.72 15.90
N PRO A 117 2.41 2.02 16.52
CA PRO A 117 2.32 1.75 17.95
C PRO A 117 2.17 3.05 18.74
N PRO A 118 1.43 3.02 19.88
CA PRO A 118 1.40 4.18 20.76
C PRO A 118 2.81 4.60 21.16
N ALA A 119 3.01 5.90 21.31
CA ALA A 119 4.29 6.40 21.81
C ALA A 119 4.59 5.77 23.18
N ALA A 120 5.86 5.45 23.42
CA ALA A 120 6.29 4.96 24.73
C ALA A 120 6.03 6.03 25.80
N LYS A 121 5.49 5.60 26.92
CA LYS A 121 5.22 6.48 28.05
C LYS A 121 6.43 6.59 28.95
#